data_50eac123dd2360b48c66228a45bc27bd
#
_entry.id   50eac123dd2360b48c66228a45bc27bd
#
_cell.length_a   1.000
_cell.length_b   1.000
_cell.length_c   1.000
_cell.angle_alpha   90.00
_cell.angle_beta   90.00
_cell.angle_gamma   90.00
#
_symmetry.space_group_name_H-M   'P 1'
#
loop_
_entity.id
_entity.type
_entity.pdbx_description
1 polymer ?
#
loop_
_entity_poly.entity_id
_entity_poly.type
_entity_poly.pdbx_seq_one_letter_code
_entity_poly.pdbx_strand_id
1 'polypeptide(L)'
;TVGGILDFDSQLRDQINEGKQIGPRILAGNMAISVPGGHMAGSLAYAVTSPEEAQQRVKDIAATKADLIKLMITGGVLDAVKKGEPGVLKMDPAIIRAACDQAHALGLKVAAHVESPEGVKAALENGVDTIEHGAKPDAEMLELFRTHGASLVTTISPTLSFALFDQSVSHATDMQKYN
;
A
#
# COMPACT_ATOMS: atom_id res chain seq x y z
N THR A 1 5.47 -6.57 5.16
CA THR A 1 4.19 -5.90 5.48
C THR A 1 4.10 -4.57 4.74
N VAL A 2 2.93 -4.21 4.26
CA VAL A 2 2.68 -2.96 3.52
C VAL A 2 1.60 -2.14 4.26
N GLY A 3 1.90 -1.79 5.49
CA GLY A 3 1.05 -1.09 6.42
C GLY A 3 0.84 -1.89 7.70
N GLY A 4 0.96 -1.22 8.82
CA GLY A 4 0.87 -1.82 10.14
C GLY A 4 0.51 -0.79 11.21
N ILE A 5 0.56 -1.19 12.47
CA ILE A 5 0.27 -0.32 13.60
C ILE A 5 1.57 0.26 14.14
N LEU A 6 1.74 1.57 14.04
CA LEU A 6 2.95 2.26 14.49
C LEU A 6 4.22 1.60 13.91
N ASP A 7 5.12 1.15 14.76
CA ASP A 7 6.39 0.49 14.42
C ASP A 7 6.44 -0.99 14.86
N PHE A 8 5.29 -1.61 15.13
CA PHE A 8 5.24 -2.99 15.61
C PHE A 8 5.84 -4.00 14.63
N ASP A 9 5.69 -3.77 13.33
CA ASP A 9 6.21 -4.68 12.32
C ASP A 9 7.73 -4.71 12.34
N SER A 10 8.40 -3.55 12.45
CA SER A 10 9.85 -3.47 12.57
C SER A 10 10.36 -4.02 13.91
N GLN A 11 9.63 -3.80 15.00
CA GLN A 11 9.97 -4.40 16.31
C GLN A 11 9.89 -5.93 16.26
N LEU A 12 8.83 -6.50 15.66
CA LEU A 12 8.69 -7.95 15.48
C LEU A 12 9.80 -8.51 14.58
N ARG A 13 10.10 -7.86 13.46
CA ARG A 13 11.22 -8.21 12.59
C ARG A 13 12.53 -8.28 13.37
N ASP A 14 12.81 -7.26 14.17
CA ASP A 14 14.06 -7.20 14.94
C ASP A 14 14.12 -8.34 15.98
N GLN A 15 13.02 -8.67 16.67
CA GLN A 15 12.95 -9.80 17.59
C GLN A 15 13.19 -11.16 16.89
N ILE A 16 12.67 -11.32 15.67
CA ILE A 16 12.89 -12.54 14.86
C ILE A 16 14.35 -12.61 14.43
N ASN A 17 14.94 -11.51 13.95
CA ASN A 17 16.33 -11.45 13.52
C ASN A 17 17.32 -11.70 14.66
N GLU A 18 16.96 -11.32 15.89
CA GLU A 18 17.73 -11.56 17.11
C GLU A 18 17.51 -12.97 17.69
N GLY A 19 16.64 -13.78 17.10
CA GLY A 19 16.32 -15.13 17.59
C GLY A 19 15.44 -15.16 18.85
N LYS A 20 14.84 -14.03 19.25
CA LYS A 20 13.93 -13.93 20.41
C LYS A 20 12.54 -14.44 20.09
N GLN A 21 12.17 -14.44 18.82
CA GLN A 21 10.90 -14.96 18.30
C GLN A 21 11.16 -15.86 17.09
N ILE A 22 10.29 -16.88 16.92
CA ILE A 22 10.27 -17.70 15.71
C ILE A 22 9.32 -17.05 14.73
N GLY A 23 9.78 -16.81 13.51
CA GLY A 23 8.95 -16.18 12.48
C GLY A 23 9.63 -16.12 11.10
N PRO A 24 8.91 -15.63 10.08
CA PRO A 24 9.46 -15.46 8.74
C PRO A 24 10.41 -14.25 8.69
N ARG A 25 11.15 -14.14 7.60
CA ARG A 25 11.82 -12.89 7.25
C ARG A 25 10.77 -11.82 6.92
N ILE A 26 10.86 -10.65 7.55
CA ILE A 26 9.93 -9.54 7.38
C ILE A 26 10.65 -8.34 6.74
N LEU A 27 9.97 -7.68 5.79
CA LEU A 27 10.21 -6.30 5.39
C LEU A 27 9.05 -5.48 5.92
N ALA A 28 9.34 -4.48 6.76
CA ALA A 28 8.35 -3.76 7.54
C ALA A 28 8.03 -2.40 6.93
N GLY A 29 6.74 -2.16 6.57
CA GLY A 29 6.25 -0.86 6.13
C GLY A 29 5.83 0.05 7.29
N ASN A 30 5.61 -0.51 8.47
CA ASN A 30 5.08 0.21 9.64
C ASN A 30 3.79 0.99 9.30
N MET A 31 3.48 2.08 10.00
CA MET A 31 2.27 2.86 9.77
C MET A 31 2.36 3.63 8.44
N ALA A 32 1.28 3.61 7.67
CA ALA A 32 1.21 4.22 6.34
C ALA A 32 1.04 5.76 6.39
N ILE A 33 1.06 6.40 5.22
CA ILE A 33 0.74 7.82 5.01
C ILE A 33 -0.55 7.90 4.18
N SER A 34 -1.48 8.74 4.63
CA SER A 34 -2.75 9.05 3.97
C SER A 34 -2.98 10.57 3.99
N VAL A 35 -4.18 10.98 3.61
CA VAL A 35 -4.64 12.38 3.69
C VAL A 35 -5.92 12.46 4.53
N PRO A 36 -6.34 13.63 5.03
CA PRO A 36 -7.62 13.76 5.72
C PRO A 36 -8.78 13.22 4.88
N GLY A 37 -9.59 12.32 5.46
CA GLY A 37 -10.67 11.62 4.74
C GLY A 37 -10.19 10.60 3.70
N GLY A 38 -8.92 10.27 3.67
CA GLY A 38 -8.35 9.19 2.87
C GLY A 38 -8.43 7.84 3.58
N HIS A 39 -8.06 6.78 2.84
CA HIS A 39 -8.11 5.40 3.34
C HIS A 39 -7.27 5.24 4.62
N MET A 40 -7.88 4.63 5.65
CA MET A 40 -7.28 4.32 6.95
C MET A 40 -6.69 5.53 7.72
N ALA A 41 -6.99 6.77 7.31
CA ALA A 41 -6.50 7.98 7.96
C ALA A 41 -6.91 8.03 9.44
N GLY A 42 -5.94 8.24 10.34
CA GLY A 42 -6.17 8.29 11.79
C GLY A 42 -6.26 6.92 12.49
N SER A 43 -6.19 5.80 11.74
CA SER A 43 -6.14 4.44 12.30
C SER A 43 -4.82 3.75 11.97
N LEU A 44 -4.62 3.32 10.72
CA LEU A 44 -3.41 2.66 10.23
C LEU A 44 -2.55 3.56 9.32
N ALA A 45 -2.94 4.83 9.18
CA ALA A 45 -2.21 5.81 8.38
C ALA A 45 -2.20 7.20 9.03
N TYR A 46 -1.05 7.86 8.97
CA TYR A 46 -0.91 9.26 9.33
C TYR A 46 -1.52 10.13 8.22
N ALA A 47 -2.38 11.08 8.59
CA ALA A 47 -2.91 12.05 7.65
C ALA A 47 -1.91 13.21 7.47
N VAL A 48 -1.57 13.53 6.22
CA VAL A 48 -0.74 14.69 5.85
C VAL A 48 -1.52 15.59 4.91
N THR A 49 -1.25 16.90 4.95
CA THR A 49 -2.00 17.91 4.19
C THR A 49 -1.15 18.66 3.18
N SER A 50 0.18 18.47 3.20
CA SER A 50 1.10 19.14 2.28
C SER A 50 2.28 18.25 1.87
N PRO A 51 2.96 18.59 0.76
CA PRO A 51 4.21 17.93 0.37
C PRO A 51 5.28 17.92 1.47
N GLU A 52 5.43 19.03 2.21
CA GLU A 52 6.42 19.19 3.29
C GLU A 52 6.09 18.26 4.46
N GLU A 53 4.81 18.16 4.84
CA GLU A 53 4.36 17.22 5.87
C GLU A 53 4.60 15.76 5.43
N ALA A 54 4.39 15.44 4.15
CA ALA A 54 4.66 14.12 3.63
C ALA A 54 6.16 13.77 3.71
N GLN A 55 7.05 14.67 3.30
CA GLN A 55 8.49 14.50 3.43
C GLN A 55 8.92 14.30 4.88
N GLN A 56 8.38 15.11 5.80
CA GLN A 56 8.69 14.96 7.22
C GLN A 56 8.19 13.61 7.75
N ARG A 57 6.98 13.21 7.37
CA ARG A 57 6.41 11.92 7.80
C ARG A 57 7.20 10.72 7.28
N VAL A 58 7.71 10.78 6.05
CA VAL A 58 8.62 9.76 5.52
C VAL A 58 9.89 9.64 6.38
N LYS A 59 10.49 10.76 6.79
CA LYS A 59 11.67 10.75 7.70
C LYS A 59 11.33 10.13 9.05
N ASP A 60 10.17 10.48 9.62
CA ASP A 60 9.73 9.95 10.91
C ASP A 60 9.54 8.42 10.85
N ILE A 61 8.89 7.92 9.78
CA ILE A 61 8.69 6.47 9.56
C ILE A 61 10.03 5.78 9.33
N ALA A 62 10.92 6.35 8.52
CA ALA A 62 12.26 5.80 8.31
C ALA A 62 13.06 5.68 9.62
N ALA A 63 12.92 6.65 10.54
CA ALA A 63 13.55 6.62 11.85
C ALA A 63 13.07 5.46 12.73
N THR A 64 11.90 4.89 12.46
CA THR A 64 11.40 3.65 13.10
C THR A 64 11.96 2.37 12.47
N LYS A 65 12.99 2.49 11.63
CA LYS A 65 13.63 1.38 10.91
C LYS A 65 12.68 0.66 9.92
N ALA A 66 11.74 1.37 9.33
CA ALA A 66 10.92 0.83 8.25
C ALA A 66 11.81 0.47 7.04
N ASP A 67 11.47 -0.63 6.35
CA ASP A 67 12.17 -1.10 5.13
C ASP A 67 11.58 -0.51 3.86
N LEU A 68 10.38 0.04 3.94
CA LEU A 68 9.65 0.68 2.85
C LEU A 68 8.66 1.72 3.39
N ILE A 69 8.16 2.59 2.52
CA ILE A 69 7.08 3.54 2.82
C ILE A 69 5.78 3.05 2.18
N LYS A 70 4.66 3.17 2.90
CA LYS A 70 3.32 2.88 2.37
C LYS A 70 2.50 4.14 2.24
N LEU A 71 1.92 4.37 1.05
CA LEU A 71 0.97 5.44 0.77
C LEU A 71 -0.45 4.87 0.56
N MET A 72 -1.47 5.61 0.98
CA MET A 72 -2.88 5.36 0.71
C MET A 72 -3.37 6.43 -0.27
N ILE A 73 -3.32 6.12 -1.58
CA ILE A 73 -3.52 7.13 -2.64
C ILE A 73 -4.99 7.28 -3.00
N THR A 74 -5.73 6.16 -3.10
CA THR A 74 -7.18 6.19 -3.31
C THR A 74 -7.94 5.91 -2.02
N GLY A 75 -9.27 6.06 -2.05
CA GLY A 75 -10.15 5.46 -1.04
C GLY A 75 -9.98 3.94 -1.03
N GLY A 76 -10.52 3.27 -0.01
CA GLY A 76 -10.45 1.83 0.13
C GLY A 76 -11.81 1.22 0.50
N VAL A 77 -11.94 -0.09 0.30
CA VAL A 77 -13.20 -0.82 0.54
C VAL A 77 -13.67 -0.71 1.99
N LEU A 78 -12.74 -0.68 2.96
CA LEU A 78 -13.08 -0.65 4.39
C LEU A 78 -13.67 0.70 4.86
N ASP A 79 -13.36 1.79 4.16
CA ASP A 79 -13.83 3.14 4.52
C ASP A 79 -14.97 3.61 3.61
N ALA A 80 -15.32 2.83 2.60
CA ALA A 80 -16.29 3.22 1.60
C ALA A 80 -17.71 3.27 2.16
N VAL A 81 -18.37 4.40 2.03
CA VAL A 81 -19.79 4.59 2.39
C VAL A 81 -20.72 4.48 1.18
N LYS A 82 -20.17 4.46 -0.03
CA LYS A 82 -20.92 4.30 -1.28
C LYS A 82 -20.10 3.58 -2.35
N LYS A 83 -20.81 3.02 -3.36
CA LYS A 83 -20.20 2.37 -4.51
C LYS A 83 -19.28 3.32 -5.29
N GLY A 84 -18.10 2.84 -5.67
CA GLY A 84 -17.09 3.58 -6.45
C GLY A 84 -16.14 4.44 -5.61
N GLU A 85 -16.40 4.61 -4.32
CA GLU A 85 -15.54 5.40 -3.43
C GLU A 85 -14.12 4.80 -3.27
N PRO A 86 -13.91 3.47 -3.24
CA PRO A 86 -12.57 2.91 -3.19
C PRO A 86 -11.62 3.39 -4.29
N GLY A 87 -12.14 3.65 -5.49
CA GLY A 87 -11.35 4.15 -6.61
C GLY A 87 -11.10 5.66 -6.62
N VAL A 88 -11.72 6.45 -5.74
CA VAL A 88 -11.56 7.91 -5.74
C VAL A 88 -10.14 8.30 -5.36
N LEU A 89 -9.47 9.06 -6.24
CA LEU A 89 -8.16 9.65 -5.94
C LEU A 89 -8.32 10.63 -4.75
N LYS A 90 -7.60 10.38 -3.67
CA LYS A 90 -7.66 11.16 -2.41
C LYS A 90 -6.39 11.97 -2.18
N MET A 91 -5.23 11.42 -2.53
CA MET A 91 -3.94 12.05 -2.30
C MET A 91 -3.54 12.89 -3.52
N ASP A 92 -3.21 14.15 -3.29
CA ASP A 92 -2.72 15.05 -4.34
C ASP A 92 -1.41 14.51 -4.95
N PRO A 93 -1.24 14.53 -6.28
CA PRO A 93 -0.01 14.11 -6.95
C PRO A 93 1.28 14.78 -6.42
N ALA A 94 1.20 16.04 -5.97
CA ALA A 94 2.35 16.73 -5.38
C ALA A 94 2.77 16.11 -4.03
N ILE A 95 1.81 15.64 -3.23
CA ILE A 95 2.07 14.92 -1.98
C ILE A 95 2.69 13.54 -2.28
N ILE A 96 2.16 12.82 -3.29
CA ILE A 96 2.72 11.53 -3.73
C ILE A 96 4.18 11.72 -4.14
N ARG A 97 4.45 12.69 -5.02
CA ARG A 97 5.81 13.00 -5.51
C ARG A 97 6.76 13.29 -4.36
N ALA A 98 6.38 14.19 -3.46
CA ALA A 98 7.21 14.58 -2.34
C ALA A 98 7.55 13.41 -1.40
N ALA A 99 6.58 12.53 -1.13
CA ALA A 99 6.79 11.32 -0.34
C ALA A 99 7.75 10.34 -1.05
N CYS A 100 7.56 10.10 -2.35
CA CYS A 100 8.41 9.22 -3.14
C CYS A 100 9.85 9.75 -3.23
N ASP A 101 10.04 11.02 -3.57
CA ASP A 101 11.35 11.63 -3.67
C ASP A 101 12.12 11.54 -2.35
N GLN A 102 11.43 11.80 -1.21
CA GLN A 102 12.04 11.69 0.11
C GLN A 102 12.36 10.24 0.49
N ALA A 103 11.49 9.29 0.18
CA ALA A 103 11.74 7.87 0.43
C ALA A 103 12.94 7.37 -0.37
N HIS A 104 12.98 7.68 -1.66
CA HIS A 104 14.09 7.31 -2.54
C HIS A 104 15.42 7.95 -2.12
N ALA A 105 15.42 9.20 -1.65
CA ALA A 105 16.60 9.85 -1.08
C ALA A 105 17.14 9.13 0.16
N LEU A 106 16.28 8.39 0.89
CA LEU A 106 16.64 7.54 2.02
C LEU A 106 16.94 6.08 1.63
N GLY A 107 16.87 5.74 0.33
CA GLY A 107 17.06 4.38 -0.17
C GLY A 107 15.87 3.44 0.08
N LEU A 108 14.71 3.98 0.41
CA LEU A 108 13.49 3.21 0.67
C LEU A 108 12.60 3.14 -0.57
N LYS A 109 11.95 2.00 -0.78
CA LYS A 109 10.92 1.80 -1.79
C LYS A 109 9.56 2.29 -1.30
N VAL A 110 8.67 2.66 -2.25
CA VAL A 110 7.32 3.13 -1.95
C VAL A 110 6.29 2.16 -2.50
N ALA A 111 5.44 1.64 -1.62
CA ALA A 111 4.26 0.85 -1.96
C ALA A 111 2.99 1.71 -1.82
N ALA A 112 2.02 1.56 -2.73
CA ALA A 112 0.80 2.35 -2.68
C ALA A 112 -0.48 1.49 -2.76
N HIS A 113 -1.44 1.76 -1.87
CA HIS A 113 -2.82 1.30 -2.01
C HIS A 113 -3.49 2.13 -3.10
N VAL A 114 -3.97 1.45 -4.15
CA VAL A 114 -4.60 2.07 -5.32
C VAL A 114 -5.65 1.15 -5.89
N GLU A 115 -6.88 1.64 -6.09
CA GLU A 115 -8.01 0.85 -6.60
C GLU A 115 -8.71 1.48 -7.81
N SER A 116 -7.98 2.28 -8.63
CA SER A 116 -8.53 2.84 -9.88
C SER A 116 -7.46 3.10 -10.93
N PRO A 117 -7.81 3.13 -12.24
CA PRO A 117 -6.88 3.50 -13.31
C PRO A 117 -6.25 4.89 -13.10
N GLU A 118 -7.05 5.88 -12.70
CA GLU A 118 -6.59 7.22 -12.39
C GLU A 118 -5.56 7.22 -11.24
N GLY A 119 -5.85 6.47 -10.18
CA GLY A 119 -4.93 6.32 -9.06
C GLY A 119 -3.62 5.64 -9.46
N VAL A 120 -3.67 4.58 -10.29
CA VAL A 120 -2.47 3.90 -10.81
C VAL A 120 -1.60 4.86 -11.62
N LYS A 121 -2.22 5.64 -12.52
CA LYS A 121 -1.51 6.65 -13.29
C LYS A 121 -0.84 7.69 -12.39
N ALA A 122 -1.60 8.29 -11.46
CA ALA A 122 -1.07 9.25 -10.51
C ALA A 122 0.08 8.68 -9.67
N ALA A 123 -0.03 7.43 -9.21
CA ALA A 123 1.01 6.76 -8.43
C ALA A 123 2.30 6.56 -9.23
N LEU A 124 2.20 5.96 -10.44
CA LEU A 124 3.35 5.64 -11.27
C LEU A 124 4.08 6.89 -11.77
N GLU A 125 3.35 7.88 -12.27
CA GLU A 125 3.92 9.15 -12.73
C GLU A 125 4.62 9.94 -11.62
N ASN A 126 4.32 9.63 -10.35
CA ASN A 126 4.91 10.29 -9.19
C ASN A 126 5.91 9.43 -8.41
N GLY A 127 6.33 8.29 -8.97
CA GLY A 127 7.50 7.56 -8.48
C GLY A 127 7.22 6.39 -7.54
N VAL A 128 5.98 5.90 -7.46
CA VAL A 128 5.65 4.71 -6.67
C VAL A 128 6.30 3.46 -7.29
N ASP A 129 6.90 2.62 -6.46
CA ASP A 129 7.60 1.39 -6.89
C ASP A 129 6.68 0.17 -6.98
N THR A 130 5.68 0.05 -6.10
CA THR A 130 4.72 -1.06 -6.13
C THR A 130 3.29 -0.56 -5.94
N ILE A 131 2.40 -1.12 -6.74
CA ILE A 131 0.95 -0.86 -6.65
C ILE A 131 0.31 -2.07 -6.01
N GLU A 132 -0.36 -1.85 -4.88
CA GLU A 132 -1.16 -2.85 -4.18
C GLU A 132 -2.60 -2.78 -4.71
N HIS A 133 -3.22 -3.93 -4.94
CA HIS A 133 -4.55 -4.12 -5.54
C HIS A 133 -4.58 -3.76 -7.03
N GLY A 134 -4.43 -2.50 -7.36
CA GLY A 134 -4.43 -1.99 -8.72
C GLY A 134 -5.84 -1.85 -9.29
N ALA A 135 -5.92 -1.84 -10.62
CA ALA A 135 -7.16 -1.76 -11.37
C ALA A 135 -7.10 -2.67 -12.60
N LYS A 136 -8.23 -2.84 -13.28
CA LYS A 136 -8.25 -3.59 -14.55
C LYS A 136 -7.28 -2.93 -15.53
N PRO A 137 -6.21 -3.63 -15.96
CA PRO A 137 -5.20 -3.05 -16.82
C PRO A 137 -5.72 -2.80 -18.24
N ASP A 138 -5.28 -1.70 -18.82
CA ASP A 138 -5.34 -1.41 -20.24
C ASP A 138 -3.93 -1.20 -20.83
N ALA A 139 -3.85 -0.89 -22.12
CA ALA A 139 -2.56 -0.75 -22.79
C ALA A 139 -1.72 0.42 -22.23
N GLU A 140 -2.35 1.54 -21.85
CA GLU A 140 -1.67 2.70 -21.26
C GLU A 140 -1.10 2.34 -19.89
N MET A 141 -1.88 1.68 -19.07
CA MET A 141 -1.44 1.25 -17.73
C MET A 141 -0.26 0.28 -17.81
N LEU A 142 -0.29 -0.71 -18.71
CA LEU A 142 0.81 -1.65 -18.91
C LEU A 142 2.09 -0.94 -19.34
N GLU A 143 1.98 0.08 -20.21
CA GLU A 143 3.10 0.89 -20.63
C GLU A 143 3.67 1.73 -19.48
N LEU A 144 2.81 2.30 -18.63
CA LEU A 144 3.24 3.03 -17.43
C LEU A 144 4.04 2.13 -16.48
N PHE A 145 3.55 0.92 -16.17
CA PHE A 145 4.29 -0.04 -15.35
C PHE A 145 5.67 -0.34 -15.93
N ARG A 146 5.74 -0.57 -17.25
CA ARG A 146 6.99 -0.88 -17.94
C ARG A 146 7.96 0.30 -17.91
N THR A 147 7.47 1.51 -18.20
CA THR A 147 8.29 2.73 -18.28
C THR A 147 8.85 3.14 -16.92
N HIS A 148 8.04 3.00 -15.86
CA HIS A 148 8.46 3.35 -14.51
C HIS A 148 9.13 2.20 -13.75
N GLY A 149 9.20 0.99 -14.32
CA GLY A 149 9.83 -0.17 -13.69
C GLY A 149 9.11 -0.64 -12.41
N ALA A 150 7.83 -0.30 -12.28
CA ALA A 150 7.04 -0.62 -11.10
C ALA A 150 6.45 -2.04 -11.16
N SER A 151 6.02 -2.55 -10.02
CA SER A 151 5.42 -3.87 -9.88
C SER A 151 3.97 -3.79 -9.40
N LEU A 152 3.13 -4.75 -9.82
CA LEU A 152 1.75 -4.90 -9.34
C LEU A 152 1.65 -6.06 -8.36
N VAL A 153 1.09 -5.81 -7.19
CA VAL A 153 0.75 -6.80 -6.15
C VAL A 153 -0.77 -6.93 -6.11
N THR A 154 -1.30 -7.92 -6.79
CA THR A 154 -2.71 -7.99 -7.19
C THR A 154 -3.70 -8.29 -6.06
N THR A 155 -3.25 -8.78 -4.89
CA THR A 155 -4.15 -9.23 -3.80
C THR A 155 -5.33 -10.08 -4.32
N ILE A 156 -5.01 -11.05 -5.18
CA ILE A 156 -5.98 -11.77 -6.02
C ILE A 156 -7.04 -12.52 -5.20
N SER A 157 -6.69 -13.02 -4.02
CA SER A 157 -7.58 -13.84 -3.21
C SER A 157 -8.89 -13.12 -2.83
N PRO A 158 -8.87 -11.91 -2.25
CA PRO A 158 -10.11 -11.20 -1.93
C PRO A 158 -10.85 -10.64 -3.17
N THR A 159 -10.20 -10.59 -4.34
CA THR A 159 -10.81 -10.06 -5.57
C THR A 159 -11.37 -11.15 -6.47
N LEU A 160 -11.16 -12.43 -6.17
CA LEU A 160 -11.72 -13.53 -6.94
C LEU A 160 -13.25 -13.53 -6.87
N SER A 161 -13.90 -13.78 -8.00
CA SER A 161 -15.33 -14.10 -7.99
C SER A 161 -15.59 -15.36 -7.17
N PHE A 162 -16.78 -15.48 -6.59
CA PHE A 162 -17.16 -16.64 -5.77
C PHE A 162 -16.90 -17.98 -6.49
N ALA A 163 -17.21 -18.06 -7.79
CA ALA A 163 -16.99 -19.26 -8.58
C ALA A 163 -15.51 -19.60 -8.78
N LEU A 164 -14.66 -18.57 -9.00
CA LEU A 164 -13.20 -18.77 -9.13
C LEU A 164 -12.57 -19.10 -7.78
N PHE A 165 -13.05 -18.48 -6.69
CA PHE A 165 -12.60 -18.81 -5.35
C PHE A 165 -12.90 -20.26 -4.99
N ASP A 166 -14.13 -20.75 -5.25
CA ASP A 166 -14.52 -22.13 -5.04
C ASP A 166 -13.65 -23.13 -5.84
N GLN A 167 -13.31 -22.80 -7.07
CA GLN A 167 -12.40 -23.63 -7.89
C GLN A 167 -10.98 -23.63 -7.31
N SER A 168 -10.46 -22.50 -6.86
CA SER A 168 -9.10 -22.37 -6.31
C SER A 168 -8.92 -23.09 -4.97
N VAL A 169 -9.98 -23.23 -4.18
CA VAL A 169 -9.97 -23.86 -2.85
C VAL A 169 -10.83 -25.12 -2.78
N SER A 170 -10.91 -25.85 -3.88
CA SER A 170 -11.76 -27.05 -4.02
C SER A 170 -11.54 -28.12 -2.93
N HIS A 171 -10.36 -28.18 -2.33
CA HIS A 171 -10.04 -29.09 -1.21
C HIS A 171 -10.20 -28.46 0.17
N ALA A 172 -10.52 -27.16 0.23
CA ALA A 172 -10.74 -26.49 1.51
C ALA A 172 -12.11 -26.87 2.09
N THR A 173 -12.19 -26.91 3.41
CA THR A 173 -13.48 -27.05 4.12
C THR A 173 -14.35 -25.80 3.91
N ASP A 174 -15.67 -25.93 4.15
CA ASP A 174 -16.57 -24.80 4.01
C ASP A 174 -16.17 -23.62 4.91
N MET A 175 -15.67 -23.89 6.12
CA MET A 175 -15.14 -22.86 7.01
C MET A 175 -13.91 -22.15 6.42
N GLN A 176 -13.04 -22.84 5.73
CA GLN A 176 -11.86 -22.27 5.07
C GLN A 176 -12.22 -21.45 3.82
N LYS A 177 -13.35 -21.77 3.16
CA LYS A 177 -13.83 -21.04 2.00
C LYS A 177 -14.46 -19.68 2.34
N TYR A 178 -15.00 -19.51 3.55
CA TYR A 178 -15.80 -18.35 3.94
C TYR A 178 -15.22 -17.53 5.11
N ASN A 179 -14.05 -17.87 5.60
CA ASN A 179 -13.25 -17.12 6.57
C ASN A 179 -11.97 -16.63 5.95
#